data_477986e68e6ba9427a3634bcc699c51b
#
_entry.id   477986e68e6ba9427a3634bcc699c51b
#
_cell.length_a   1.000
_cell.length_b   1.000
_cell.length_c   1.000
_cell.angle_alpha   90.00
_cell.angle_beta   90.00
_cell.angle_gamma   90.00
#
_symmetry.space_group_name_H-M   'P 1'
#
loop_
_entity.id
_entity.type
_entity.pdbx_description
1 polymer ?
#
loop_
_entity_poly.entity_id
_entity_poly.type
_entity_poly.pdbx_seq_one_letter_code
_entity_poly.pdbx_strand_id
1 'polypeptide(L)'
;PPNNPEGYPTEWGKFTDIQGKAPADYEMDPEMTHDEELRPKIMQGLRDLPILSWVTDKENLFSHENDTARGGIYILTGPPVGDATGHGWTRPASAELIGGPQGHDMQIDCGLRLHGGHGRLAEKNPKHSFRLVFKKEYGPGTLEYPIYGENEPAKFNQLVLRCHFGNTWQHWGWA
;
A
#
# COMPACT_ATOMS: atom_id res chain seq x y z
N PRO A 1 0.17 12.34 -11.52
CA PRO A 1 1.40 11.89 -12.16
C PRO A 1 1.06 11.25 -13.50
N PRO A 2 1.99 11.23 -14.48
CA PRO A 2 1.77 10.51 -15.73
C PRO A 2 1.60 9.02 -15.45
N ASN A 3 0.86 8.32 -16.31
CA ASN A 3 0.57 6.89 -16.13
C ASN A 3 1.83 6.00 -16.09
N ASN A 4 2.88 6.40 -16.78
CA ASN A 4 4.17 5.70 -16.78
C ASN A 4 5.30 6.66 -16.40
N PRO A 5 5.54 6.89 -15.09
CA PRO A 5 6.65 7.73 -14.65
C PRO A 5 7.99 7.12 -15.08
N GLU A 6 8.93 7.97 -15.48
CA GLU A 6 10.27 7.53 -15.89
C GLU A 6 10.95 6.72 -14.79
N GLY A 7 11.50 5.58 -15.16
CA GLY A 7 12.20 4.67 -14.25
C GLY A 7 11.29 3.81 -13.37
N TYR A 8 9.97 3.80 -13.63
CA TYR A 8 9.04 2.87 -12.99
C TYR A 8 8.65 1.73 -13.95
N PRO A 9 8.29 0.54 -13.42
CA PRO A 9 7.86 -0.57 -14.26
C PRO A 9 6.57 -0.25 -15.02
N THR A 10 6.45 -0.76 -16.22
CA THR A 10 5.22 -0.68 -17.03
C THR A 10 4.23 -1.80 -16.75
N GLU A 11 4.66 -2.82 -16.01
CA GLU A 11 3.86 -3.95 -15.59
C GLU A 11 4.14 -4.28 -14.12
N TRP A 12 3.11 -4.69 -13.40
CA TRP A 12 3.20 -5.24 -12.05
C TRP A 12 3.02 -6.75 -12.08
N GLY A 13 3.66 -7.43 -11.14
CA GLY A 13 3.56 -8.87 -10.96
C GLY A 13 4.84 -9.61 -11.26
N LYS A 14 4.83 -10.89 -10.93
CA LYS A 14 6.00 -11.75 -11.00
C LYS A 14 6.31 -12.18 -12.43
N PHE A 15 7.59 -12.38 -12.70
CA PHE A 15 8.11 -12.82 -14.00
C PHE A 15 7.74 -14.25 -14.39
N THR A 16 7.26 -15.07 -13.45
CA THR A 16 6.88 -16.45 -13.70
C THR A 16 5.39 -16.55 -13.96
N ASP A 17 5.00 -17.41 -14.88
CA ASP A 17 3.65 -17.66 -15.38
C ASP A 17 2.59 -17.99 -14.29
N ILE A 18 3.06 -18.29 -13.07
CA ILE A 18 2.20 -18.72 -11.97
C ILE A 18 1.45 -17.56 -11.30
N GLN A 19 1.91 -16.32 -11.45
CA GLN A 19 1.40 -15.18 -10.67
C GLN A 19 0.88 -14.02 -11.52
N GLY A 20 0.69 -14.22 -12.80
CA GLY A 20 0.12 -13.21 -13.68
C GLY A 20 0.77 -11.82 -13.60
N LYS A 21 0.58 -11.04 -14.62
CA LYS A 21 1.00 -9.65 -14.72
C LYS A 21 -0.20 -8.76 -14.96
N ALA A 22 -0.11 -7.52 -14.54
CA ALA A 22 -1.07 -6.49 -14.87
C ALA A 22 -0.35 -5.25 -15.39
N PRO A 23 -0.92 -4.51 -16.35
CA PRO A 23 -0.41 -3.19 -16.70
C PRO A 23 -0.28 -2.32 -15.46
N ALA A 24 0.84 -1.61 -15.35
CA ALA A 24 1.03 -0.69 -14.24
C ALA A 24 0.17 0.56 -14.46
N ASP A 25 -0.46 1.03 -13.39
CA ASP A 25 -1.27 2.22 -13.38
C ASP A 25 -0.89 3.10 -12.18
N TYR A 26 -0.32 4.26 -12.46
CA TYR A 26 0.19 5.20 -11.46
C TYR A 26 -0.63 6.49 -11.38
N GLU A 27 -1.64 6.64 -12.22
CA GLU A 27 -2.45 7.85 -12.23
C GLU A 27 -3.80 7.66 -11.53
N MET A 28 -4.40 8.77 -11.14
CA MET A 28 -5.81 8.77 -10.80
C MET A 28 -6.63 8.65 -12.07
N ASP A 29 -7.80 8.01 -11.97
CA ASP A 29 -8.72 7.84 -13.09
C ASP A 29 -8.91 9.17 -13.86
N PRO A 30 -8.50 9.23 -15.16
CA PRO A 30 -8.64 10.43 -15.96
C PRO A 30 -10.09 10.89 -16.12
N GLU A 31 -11.06 9.98 -16.16
CA GLU A 31 -12.48 10.32 -16.24
C GLU A 31 -12.92 11.14 -15.01
N MET A 32 -12.38 10.82 -13.84
CA MET A 32 -12.65 11.57 -12.62
C MET A 32 -11.85 12.88 -12.53
N THR A 33 -10.57 12.86 -12.93
CA THR A 33 -9.68 14.02 -12.74
C THR A 33 -9.88 15.10 -13.81
N HIS A 34 -10.41 14.75 -14.98
CA HIS A 34 -10.73 15.68 -16.05
C HIS A 34 -12.18 16.19 -15.99
N ASP A 35 -13.04 15.59 -15.18
CA ASP A 35 -14.38 16.05 -14.96
C ASP A 35 -14.40 17.37 -14.19
N GLU A 36 -15.01 18.40 -14.77
CA GLU A 36 -15.04 19.77 -14.23
C GLU A 36 -15.83 19.87 -12.90
N GLU A 37 -16.81 19.01 -12.68
CA GLU A 37 -17.61 18.98 -11.45
C GLU A 37 -16.94 18.12 -10.34
N LEU A 38 -16.30 17.02 -10.72
CA LEU A 38 -15.68 16.11 -9.77
C LEU A 38 -14.33 16.60 -9.27
N ARG A 39 -13.52 17.20 -10.16
CA ARG A 39 -12.18 17.67 -9.81
C ARG A 39 -12.12 18.58 -8.59
N PRO A 40 -12.96 19.62 -8.44
CA PRO A 40 -12.99 20.44 -7.22
C PRO A 40 -13.36 19.65 -5.97
N LYS A 41 -14.29 18.70 -6.08
CA LYS A 41 -14.72 17.83 -4.98
C LYS A 41 -13.60 16.89 -4.53
N ILE A 42 -12.85 16.30 -5.49
CA ILE A 42 -11.67 15.47 -5.21
C ILE A 42 -10.63 16.32 -4.48
N MET A 43 -10.31 17.51 -4.99
CA MET A 43 -9.34 18.42 -4.36
C MET A 43 -9.76 18.85 -2.96
N GLN A 44 -11.04 19.06 -2.73
CA GLN A 44 -11.57 19.35 -1.40
C GLN A 44 -11.46 18.13 -0.48
N GLY A 45 -11.89 16.96 -0.95
CA GLY A 45 -11.78 15.71 -0.19
C GLY A 45 -10.33 15.38 0.24
N LEU A 46 -9.35 15.63 -0.62
CA LEU A 46 -7.93 15.46 -0.27
C LEU A 46 -7.44 16.43 0.82
N ARG A 47 -8.13 17.55 1.04
CA ARG A 47 -7.82 18.51 2.11
C ARG A 47 -8.55 18.21 3.41
N ASP A 48 -9.76 17.66 3.30
CA ASP A 48 -10.66 17.46 4.43
C ASP A 48 -10.48 16.09 5.10
N LEU A 49 -9.88 15.13 4.39
CA LEU A 49 -9.66 13.78 4.90
C LEU A 49 -8.24 13.62 5.43
N PRO A 50 -8.04 12.83 6.50
CA PRO A 50 -6.71 12.44 6.93
C PRO A 50 -5.95 11.73 5.80
N ILE A 51 -4.68 12.06 5.64
CA ILE A 51 -3.81 11.47 4.63
C ILE A 51 -2.79 10.57 5.32
N LEU A 52 -2.80 9.28 5.01
CA LEU A 52 -1.72 8.39 5.37
C LEU A 52 -0.74 8.30 4.20
N SER A 53 0.40 8.94 4.37
CA SER A 53 1.55 8.85 3.45
C SER A 53 2.54 7.82 3.96
N TRP A 54 3.13 7.05 3.06
CA TRP A 54 4.29 6.23 3.37
C TRP A 54 5.31 6.35 2.25
N VAL A 55 6.58 6.43 2.65
CA VAL A 55 7.72 6.63 1.77
C VAL A 55 8.71 5.50 1.97
N THR A 56 9.19 4.95 0.88
CA THR A 56 10.24 3.92 0.83
C THR A 56 11.05 4.09 -0.44
N ASP A 57 12.24 3.52 -0.50
CA ASP A 57 13.02 3.52 -1.72
C ASP A 57 12.29 2.81 -2.86
N LYS A 58 12.38 3.34 -4.06
CA LYS A 58 11.74 2.79 -5.25
C LYS A 58 12.06 1.29 -5.45
N GLU A 59 13.31 0.91 -5.21
CA GLU A 59 13.77 -0.48 -5.37
C GLU A 59 13.09 -1.44 -4.38
N ASN A 60 12.69 -0.97 -3.21
CA ASN A 60 11.94 -1.77 -2.25
C ASN A 60 10.59 -2.26 -2.80
N LEU A 61 9.99 -1.50 -3.70
CA LEU A 61 8.73 -1.85 -4.36
C LEU A 61 8.95 -2.52 -5.71
N PHE A 62 9.88 -2.01 -6.52
CA PHE A 62 9.92 -2.24 -7.95
C PHE A 62 11.23 -2.85 -8.47
N SER A 63 12.15 -3.28 -7.59
CA SER A 63 13.33 -4.02 -8.04
C SER A 63 12.94 -5.32 -8.74
N HIS A 64 13.59 -5.59 -9.87
CA HIS A 64 13.41 -6.81 -10.64
C HIS A 64 14.31 -7.96 -10.18
N GLU A 65 15.09 -7.78 -9.11
CA GLU A 65 15.90 -8.86 -8.57
C GLU A 65 15.02 -10.00 -8.07
N ASN A 66 15.30 -11.22 -8.53
CA ASN A 66 14.56 -12.42 -8.08
C ASN A 66 15.12 -12.93 -6.75
N ASP A 67 15.07 -12.11 -5.74
CA ASP A 67 15.61 -12.35 -4.40
C ASP A 67 14.62 -11.85 -3.35
N THR A 68 14.30 -12.69 -2.37
CA THR A 68 13.28 -12.36 -1.35
C THR A 68 13.67 -11.21 -0.44
N ALA A 69 14.98 -10.96 -0.27
CA ALA A 69 15.48 -9.86 0.57
C ALA A 69 15.64 -8.54 -0.20
N ARG A 70 15.87 -8.59 -1.52
CA ARG A 70 16.21 -7.42 -2.35
C ARG A 70 15.23 -7.15 -3.47
N GLY A 71 14.42 -8.13 -3.83
CA GLY A 71 13.40 -7.95 -4.87
C GLY A 71 12.28 -7.00 -4.45
N GLY A 72 11.71 -6.29 -5.40
CA GLY A 72 10.62 -5.37 -5.17
C GLY A 72 9.35 -6.10 -4.72
N ILE A 73 8.80 -5.71 -3.59
CA ILE A 73 7.62 -6.39 -3.03
C ILE A 73 6.39 -6.28 -3.92
N TYR A 74 6.27 -5.23 -4.73
CA TYR A 74 5.16 -5.01 -5.65
C TYR A 74 5.32 -5.84 -6.93
N ILE A 75 6.54 -6.01 -7.41
CA ILE A 75 6.88 -6.81 -8.60
C ILE A 75 6.76 -8.30 -8.30
N LEU A 76 7.36 -8.75 -7.21
CA LEU A 76 7.38 -10.18 -6.85
C LEU A 76 6.07 -10.65 -6.22
N THR A 77 5.20 -9.73 -5.82
CA THR A 77 3.89 -9.98 -5.21
C THR A 77 3.91 -10.91 -3.98
N GLY A 78 5.08 -11.14 -3.42
CA GLY A 78 5.27 -11.89 -2.19
C GLY A 78 5.78 -13.32 -2.37
N PRO A 79 5.94 -14.06 -1.26
CA PRO A 79 6.58 -15.36 -1.25
C PRO A 79 5.82 -16.40 -2.08
N PRO A 80 6.50 -17.46 -2.52
CA PRO A 80 5.83 -18.63 -3.07
C PRO A 80 4.76 -19.15 -2.11
N VAL A 81 3.75 -19.80 -2.68
CA VAL A 81 2.72 -20.47 -1.88
C VAL A 81 3.39 -21.44 -0.91
N GLY A 82 3.19 -21.24 0.40
CA GLY A 82 3.81 -22.05 1.45
C GLY A 82 4.78 -21.31 2.36
N ASP A 83 5.37 -20.20 1.93
CA ASP A 83 6.12 -19.33 2.84
C ASP A 83 5.18 -18.29 3.50
N ALA A 84 4.53 -18.71 4.57
CA ALA A 84 3.57 -17.88 5.29
C ALA A 84 4.22 -16.81 6.18
N THR A 85 5.52 -16.89 6.43
CA THR A 85 6.17 -16.01 7.40
C THR A 85 6.41 -14.61 6.86
N GLY A 86 6.63 -14.47 5.58
CA GLY A 86 6.75 -13.18 4.88
C GLY A 86 7.86 -12.25 5.40
N HIS A 87 8.78 -12.76 6.25
CA HIS A 87 9.82 -11.93 6.86
C HIS A 87 10.76 -11.32 5.83
N GLY A 88 11.16 -12.07 4.80
CA GLY A 88 11.98 -11.57 3.71
C GLY A 88 11.29 -10.52 2.81
N TRP A 89 9.98 -10.33 2.94
CA TRP A 89 9.17 -9.45 2.11
C TRP A 89 8.77 -8.15 2.82
N THR A 90 9.44 -7.78 3.88
CA THR A 90 9.26 -6.50 4.57
C THR A 90 10.39 -5.56 4.19
N ARG A 91 10.06 -4.31 3.84
CA ARG A 91 11.03 -3.27 3.45
C ARG A 91 10.95 -2.10 4.41
N PRO A 92 12.07 -1.41 4.68
CA PRO A 92 12.05 -0.18 5.47
C PRO A 92 11.17 0.88 4.82
N ALA A 93 10.41 1.59 5.61
CA ALA A 93 9.58 2.70 5.18
C ALA A 93 9.39 3.70 6.32
N SER A 94 9.03 4.92 5.99
CA SER A 94 8.52 5.92 6.93
C SER A 94 7.04 6.15 6.64
N ALA A 95 6.21 6.10 7.66
CA ALA A 95 4.77 6.37 7.56
C ALA A 95 4.42 7.66 8.30
N GLU A 96 3.58 8.48 7.66
CA GLU A 96 3.11 9.76 8.19
C GLU A 96 1.59 9.83 8.05
N LEU A 97 0.91 10.18 9.14
CA LEU A 97 -0.51 10.51 9.15
C LEU A 97 -0.65 12.01 9.32
N ILE A 98 -1.21 12.68 8.32
CA ILE A 98 -1.45 14.12 8.29
C ILE A 98 -2.94 14.37 8.51
N GLY A 99 -3.28 15.31 9.38
CA GLY A 99 -4.67 15.58 9.73
C GLY A 99 -5.34 14.43 10.48
N GLY A 100 -4.59 13.72 11.30
CA GLY A 100 -5.09 12.62 12.12
C GLY A 100 -6.15 13.05 13.15
N PRO A 101 -6.61 12.14 14.02
CA PRO A 101 -7.62 12.44 15.03
C PRO A 101 -7.26 13.68 15.84
N GLN A 102 -8.23 14.60 16.00
CA GLN A 102 -8.07 15.88 16.69
C GLN A 102 -7.02 16.83 16.10
N GLY A 103 -6.63 16.63 14.80
CA GLY A 103 -5.64 17.47 14.12
C GLY A 103 -4.20 17.16 14.53
N HIS A 104 -3.95 16.04 15.19
CA HIS A 104 -2.59 15.62 15.51
C HIS A 104 -1.99 14.80 14.37
N ASP A 105 -0.79 15.17 13.97
CA ASP A 105 -0.01 14.42 12.99
C ASP A 105 0.85 13.36 13.66
N MET A 106 1.23 12.34 12.91
CA MET A 106 2.09 11.24 13.37
C MET A 106 3.09 10.88 12.29
N GLN A 107 4.33 10.68 12.66
CA GLN A 107 5.36 10.11 11.80
C GLN A 107 6.09 8.99 12.53
N ILE A 108 6.36 7.88 11.83
CA ILE A 108 7.04 6.70 12.38
C ILE A 108 7.76 5.90 11.30
N ASP A 109 8.98 5.47 11.61
CA ASP A 109 9.69 4.49 10.80
C ASP A 109 9.13 3.09 11.08
N CYS A 110 8.94 2.32 10.02
CA CYS A 110 8.29 1.01 10.07
C CYS A 110 8.76 0.08 8.97
N GLY A 111 8.35 -1.17 9.04
CA GLY A 111 8.44 -2.10 7.93
C GLY A 111 7.17 -2.05 7.07
N LEU A 112 7.33 -2.05 5.76
CA LEU A 112 6.26 -2.11 4.76
C LEU A 112 6.27 -3.47 4.08
N ARG A 113 5.11 -4.13 3.96
CA ARG A 113 4.93 -5.33 3.15
C ARG A 113 3.54 -5.43 2.54
N LEU A 114 3.38 -6.26 1.51
CA LEU A 114 2.06 -6.61 1.00
C LEU A 114 1.27 -7.43 2.02
N HIS A 115 -0.05 -7.24 2.02
CA HIS A 115 -0.97 -7.99 2.86
C HIS A 115 -1.98 -8.79 2.02
N GLY A 116 -2.28 -9.99 2.48
CA GLY A 116 -3.28 -10.88 1.88
C GLY A 116 -2.67 -12.10 1.20
N GLY A 117 -3.54 -12.92 0.65
CA GLY A 117 -3.22 -14.09 -0.16
C GLY A 117 -3.41 -13.80 -1.65
N HIS A 118 -4.53 -14.23 -2.23
CA HIS A 118 -4.88 -14.01 -3.64
C HIS A 118 -4.90 -12.52 -4.05
N GLY A 119 -5.27 -11.61 -3.14
CA GLY A 119 -5.25 -10.16 -3.40
C GLY A 119 -3.86 -9.55 -3.60
N ARG A 120 -2.77 -10.34 -3.49
CA ARG A 120 -1.42 -9.93 -3.86
C ARG A 120 -1.06 -10.24 -5.32
N LEU A 121 -1.89 -10.99 -6.02
CA LEU A 121 -1.68 -11.28 -7.43
C LEU A 121 -2.11 -10.07 -8.26
N ALA A 122 -1.18 -9.50 -9.02
CA ALA A 122 -1.43 -8.28 -9.79
C ALA A 122 -2.58 -8.45 -10.79
N GLU A 123 -2.69 -9.62 -11.43
CA GLU A 123 -3.79 -9.94 -12.35
C GLU A 123 -5.17 -10.00 -11.69
N LYS A 124 -5.23 -10.30 -10.39
CA LYS A 124 -6.48 -10.42 -9.63
C LYS A 124 -6.87 -9.11 -8.97
N ASN A 125 -5.88 -8.37 -8.54
CA ASN A 125 -6.09 -7.11 -7.87
C ASN A 125 -4.85 -6.20 -8.04
N PRO A 126 -4.82 -5.36 -9.06
CA PRO A 126 -3.70 -4.45 -9.31
C PRO A 126 -3.42 -3.52 -8.12
N LYS A 127 -4.45 -3.13 -7.38
CA LYS A 127 -4.32 -2.31 -6.17
C LYS A 127 -4.18 -3.19 -4.93
N HIS A 128 -2.97 -3.32 -4.41
CA HIS A 128 -2.67 -4.19 -3.29
C HIS A 128 -3.02 -3.58 -1.92
N SER A 129 -3.31 -4.46 -0.97
CA SER A 129 -3.32 -4.13 0.45
C SER A 129 -1.91 -4.16 1.01
N PHE A 130 -1.62 -3.26 1.95
CA PHE A 130 -0.33 -3.18 2.62
C PHE A 130 -0.46 -3.45 4.11
N ARG A 131 0.68 -3.78 4.72
CA ARG A 131 0.82 -3.88 6.16
C ARG A 131 2.03 -3.07 6.61
N LEU A 132 1.81 -2.17 7.54
CA LEU A 132 2.86 -1.53 8.31
C LEU A 132 3.19 -2.40 9.51
N VAL A 133 4.46 -2.64 9.76
CA VAL A 133 4.96 -3.50 10.83
C VAL A 133 5.90 -2.68 11.71
N PHE A 134 5.53 -2.53 12.97
CA PHE A 134 6.31 -1.77 13.94
C PHE A 134 7.21 -2.74 14.70
N LYS A 135 8.48 -2.76 14.35
CA LYS A 135 9.53 -3.58 14.97
C LYS A 135 10.79 -2.76 15.13
N LYS A 136 11.58 -3.07 16.16
CA LYS A 136 12.87 -2.42 16.43
C LYS A 136 13.88 -2.49 15.29
N GLU A 137 13.69 -3.45 14.38
CA GLU A 137 14.47 -3.58 13.16
C GLU A 137 14.29 -2.39 12.20
N TYR A 138 13.09 -1.77 12.20
CA TYR A 138 12.72 -0.69 11.28
C TYR A 138 12.56 0.65 11.98
N GLY A 139 12.32 0.68 13.30
CA GLY A 139 12.04 1.90 14.03
C GLY A 139 11.68 1.66 15.49
N PRO A 140 10.77 2.44 16.09
CA PRO A 140 10.46 2.39 17.52
C PRO A 140 9.90 1.05 18.04
N GLY A 141 9.50 0.13 17.20
CA GLY A 141 9.02 -1.19 17.60
C GLY A 141 7.54 -1.27 17.99
N THR A 142 6.92 -0.16 18.26
CA THR A 142 5.47 -0.03 18.54
C THR A 142 5.03 1.36 18.11
N LEU A 143 3.91 1.44 17.43
CA LEU A 143 3.22 2.71 17.23
C LEU A 143 2.40 3.02 18.47
N GLU A 144 2.65 4.16 19.09
CA GLU A 144 1.85 4.70 20.19
C GLU A 144 1.12 5.96 19.69
N TYR A 145 -0.09 5.76 19.19
CA TYR A 145 -0.89 6.84 18.59
C TYR A 145 -2.38 6.45 18.56
N PRO A 146 -3.30 7.31 18.99
CA PRO A 146 -4.74 7.00 19.11
C PRO A 146 -5.46 7.10 17.75
N ILE A 147 -5.13 6.23 16.80
CA ILE A 147 -5.68 6.24 15.43
C ILE A 147 -7.21 6.24 15.41
N TYR A 148 -7.83 5.54 16.37
CA TYR A 148 -9.29 5.36 16.43
C TYR A 148 -9.96 6.28 17.45
N GLY A 149 -9.23 7.19 18.08
CA GLY A 149 -9.72 8.13 19.07
C GLY A 149 -9.20 7.86 20.50
N GLU A 150 -9.44 8.79 21.40
CA GLU A 150 -8.85 8.79 22.75
C GLU A 150 -9.26 7.62 23.64
N ASN A 151 -10.45 7.06 23.42
CA ASN A 151 -10.99 5.97 24.25
C ASN A 151 -10.72 4.58 23.64
N GLU A 152 -9.97 4.53 22.57
CA GLU A 152 -9.65 3.30 21.83
C GLU A 152 -8.18 2.91 22.04
N PRO A 153 -7.78 1.67 21.70
CA PRO A 153 -6.40 1.27 21.78
C PRO A 153 -5.47 2.22 21.02
N ALA A 154 -4.39 2.65 21.67
CA ALA A 154 -3.41 3.58 21.10
C ALA A 154 -2.04 2.93 20.84
N LYS A 155 -1.89 1.61 21.08
CA LYS A 155 -0.62 0.88 20.86
C LYS A 155 -0.82 -0.24 19.85
N PHE A 156 0.02 -0.20 18.80
CA PHE A 156 -0.06 -1.13 17.68
C PHE A 156 1.31 -1.69 17.32
N ASN A 157 1.39 -2.99 17.11
CA ASN A 157 2.56 -3.64 16.54
C ASN A 157 2.49 -3.72 15.01
N GLN A 158 1.31 -3.51 14.45
CA GLN A 158 1.08 -3.50 12.99
C GLN A 158 -0.24 -2.81 12.66
N LEU A 159 -0.32 -2.29 11.44
CA LEU A 159 -1.55 -1.79 10.83
C LEU A 159 -1.74 -2.45 9.48
N VAL A 160 -2.99 -2.72 9.10
CA VAL A 160 -3.34 -3.23 7.78
C VAL A 160 -4.08 -2.15 7.01
N LEU A 161 -3.49 -1.73 5.90
CA LEU A 161 -4.07 -0.80 4.94
C LEU A 161 -4.77 -1.63 3.86
N ARG A 162 -6.07 -1.77 3.98
CA ARG A 162 -6.84 -2.63 3.07
C ARG A 162 -7.30 -1.86 1.83
N CYS A 163 -6.93 -2.39 0.65
CA CYS A 163 -7.65 -2.06 -0.56
C CYS A 163 -8.96 -2.87 -0.64
N HIS A 164 -9.83 -2.51 -1.57
CA HIS A 164 -10.99 -3.34 -1.87
C HIS A 164 -10.56 -4.62 -2.61
N PHE A 165 -10.84 -5.77 -2.07
CA PHE A 165 -10.75 -7.05 -2.74
C PHE A 165 -11.69 -8.02 -2.03
N GLY A 166 -12.74 -8.41 -2.74
CA GLY A 166 -13.72 -9.37 -2.23
C GLY A 166 -14.64 -8.87 -1.11
N ASN A 167 -14.48 -7.63 -0.63
CA ASN A 167 -15.18 -7.10 0.53
C ASN A 167 -15.98 -5.83 0.24
N THR A 168 -16.15 -5.44 -1.02
CA THR A 168 -16.88 -4.24 -1.39
C THR A 168 -18.07 -4.60 -2.27
N TRP A 169 -19.08 -3.75 -2.24
CA TRP A 169 -20.24 -3.85 -3.10
C TRP A 169 -19.88 -3.89 -4.60
N GLN A 170 -18.82 -3.20 -5.01
CA GLN A 170 -18.32 -3.18 -6.39
C GLN A 170 -17.85 -4.56 -6.87
N HIS A 171 -17.22 -5.33 -5.98
CA HIS A 171 -16.70 -6.65 -6.34
C HIS A 171 -17.81 -7.69 -6.47
N TRP A 172 -18.90 -7.56 -5.72
CA TRP A 172 -19.99 -8.52 -5.70
C TRP A 172 -21.11 -8.24 -6.73
N GLY A 173 -20.94 -7.21 -7.55
CA GLY A 173 -21.94 -6.89 -8.58
C GLY A 173 -23.32 -6.54 -8.02
N TRP A 174 -23.38 -5.98 -6.83
CA TRP A 174 -24.61 -5.46 -6.23
C TRP A 174 -24.91 -4.09 -6.84
N ALA A 175 -25.23 -4.09 -8.12
CA ALA A 175 -25.74 -2.91 -8.82
C ALA A 175 -27.24 -3.07 -9.03
#